data_ef4274b1fdcd51219a93037d71d01a53
#
_entry.id   ef4274b1fdcd51219a93037d71d01a53
#
_cell.length_a   1.000
_cell.length_b   1.000
_cell.length_c   1.000
_cell.angle_alpha   90.00
_cell.angle_beta   90.00
_cell.angle_gamma   90.00
#
_symmetry.space_group_name_H-M   'P 1'
#
loop_
_entity.id
_entity.type
_entity.pdbx_description
1 polymer ?
#
loop_
_entity_poly.entity_id
_entity_poly.type
_entity_poly.pdbx_seq_one_letter_code
_entity_poly.pdbx_strand_id
1 'polypeptide(L)'
;YVNAEMKKINVDISDKIVMCALKGLVPETNLLFGEHMQKYFAISKDNFLVIGGPCHAEEVALERLSYLTIASSNINLCEQISEKFKCKYINVSSSDDVIGIEYASMLKNIFALAVGISNGLGYGDNYQSVLVSNSIKEMKRFISKRHKIKRNINNSAYLGDLLVTGYSSFSRN
;
A
#
# COMPACT_ATOMS: atom_id res chain seq x y z
N TYR A 1 10.41 4.95 14.40
CA TYR A 1 11.43 4.07 13.79
C TYR A 1 11.88 4.58 12.42
N VAL A 2 10.95 4.80 11.44
CA VAL A 2 11.30 5.25 10.08
C VAL A 2 12.10 6.56 10.10
N ASN A 3 11.62 7.58 10.81
CA ASN A 3 12.28 8.87 10.89
C ASN A 3 13.69 8.77 11.52
N ALA A 4 13.88 7.89 12.50
CA ALA A 4 15.19 7.64 13.10
C ALA A 4 16.17 6.96 12.13
N GLU A 5 15.68 6.03 11.29
CA GLU A 5 16.51 5.40 10.26
C GLU A 5 16.83 6.36 9.11
N MET A 6 15.85 7.16 8.67
CA MET A 6 16.07 8.15 7.63
C MET A 6 17.10 9.21 8.02
N LYS A 7 17.16 9.61 9.29
CA LYS A 7 18.17 10.55 9.80
C LYS A 7 19.62 10.02 9.75
N LYS A 8 19.80 8.72 9.57
CA LYS A 8 21.13 8.12 9.41
C LYS A 8 21.69 8.27 7.99
N ILE A 9 20.85 8.67 7.02
CA ILE A 9 21.28 8.93 5.66
C ILE A 9 22.03 10.26 5.68
N ASN A 10 23.35 10.19 5.48
CA ASN A 10 24.27 11.33 5.52
C ASN A 10 24.81 11.71 4.14
N VAL A 11 24.18 11.22 3.09
CA VAL A 11 24.50 11.50 1.69
C VAL A 11 23.29 12.14 1.00
N ASP A 12 23.55 12.94 -0.01
CA ASP A 12 22.48 13.47 -0.85
C ASP A 12 21.85 12.34 -1.68
N ILE A 13 20.54 12.20 -1.57
CA ILE A 13 19.74 11.21 -2.29
C ILE A 13 18.69 11.85 -3.21
N SER A 14 18.74 13.16 -3.39
CA SER A 14 17.72 13.92 -4.14
C SER A 14 17.57 13.49 -5.60
N ASP A 15 18.64 12.94 -6.19
CA ASP A 15 18.67 12.38 -7.55
C ASP A 15 18.28 10.90 -7.64
N LYS A 16 18.06 10.24 -6.52
CA LYS A 16 17.78 8.80 -6.49
C LYS A 16 16.31 8.48 -6.75
N ILE A 17 16.09 7.31 -7.32
CA ILE A 17 14.77 6.69 -7.38
C ILE A 17 14.51 6.01 -6.04
N VAL A 18 13.43 6.43 -5.38
CA VAL A 18 13.02 5.89 -4.08
C VAL A 18 11.76 5.06 -4.25
N MET A 19 11.80 3.81 -3.79
CA MET A 19 10.65 2.92 -3.79
C MET A 19 10.25 2.59 -2.35
N CYS A 20 8.96 2.76 -2.05
CA CYS A 20 8.39 2.60 -0.72
C CYS A 20 7.44 1.40 -0.65
N ALA A 21 7.64 0.55 0.36
CA ALA A 21 6.71 -0.52 0.73
C ALA A 21 6.16 -0.34 2.17
N LEU A 22 6.34 0.84 2.76
CA LEU A 22 5.87 1.16 4.11
C LEU A 22 4.34 1.25 4.15
N LYS A 23 3.77 0.91 5.29
CA LYS A 23 2.33 0.86 5.51
C LYS A 23 1.96 1.72 6.71
N GLY A 24 1.88 3.02 6.48
CA GLY A 24 1.54 3.99 7.52
C GLY A 24 2.05 5.39 7.23
N LEU A 25 1.73 6.31 8.13
CA LEU A 25 2.26 7.67 8.12
C LEU A 25 3.63 7.70 8.81
N VAL A 26 4.45 8.68 8.43
CA VAL A 26 5.69 8.93 9.15
C VAL A 26 5.35 9.51 10.52
N PRO A 27 5.75 8.87 11.62
CA PRO A 27 5.51 9.40 12.97
C PRO A 27 6.09 10.81 13.11
N GLU A 28 5.56 11.61 14.02
CA GLU A 28 5.96 12.99 14.30
C GLU A 28 5.50 14.01 13.24
N THR A 29 5.54 13.65 11.94
CA THR A 29 5.12 14.56 10.85
C THR A 29 3.70 14.29 10.38
N ASN A 30 3.18 13.08 10.60
CA ASN A 30 1.89 12.58 10.09
C ASN A 30 1.74 12.72 8.56
N LEU A 31 2.86 12.76 7.85
CA LEU A 31 2.90 12.79 6.38
C LEU A 31 2.89 11.37 5.82
N LEU A 32 2.37 11.21 4.60
CA LEU A 32 2.68 10.05 3.78
C LEU A 32 4.19 9.99 3.53
N PHE A 33 4.73 8.80 3.33
CA PHE A 33 6.18 8.67 3.14
C PHE A 33 6.67 9.40 1.89
N GLY A 34 5.89 9.39 0.80
CA GLY A 34 6.20 10.17 -0.39
C GLY A 34 6.24 11.68 -0.14
N GLU A 35 5.28 12.22 0.63
CA GLU A 35 5.29 13.63 1.04
C GLU A 35 6.50 13.95 1.93
N HIS A 36 6.86 13.03 2.83
CA HIS A 36 8.03 13.17 3.70
C HIS A 36 9.34 13.20 2.89
N MET A 37 9.49 12.31 1.91
CA MET A 37 10.67 12.28 1.05
C MET A 37 10.82 13.54 0.20
N GLN A 38 9.72 14.06 -0.33
CA GLN A 38 9.74 15.33 -1.06
C GLN A 38 10.14 16.50 -0.16
N LYS A 39 9.59 16.56 1.05
CA LYS A 39 9.78 17.70 1.95
C LYS A 39 11.16 17.75 2.60
N TYR A 40 11.69 16.61 3.00
CA TYR A 40 12.90 16.55 3.84
C TYR A 40 14.14 16.03 3.12
N PHE A 41 13.97 15.36 1.98
CA PHE A 41 15.05 14.76 1.19
C PHE A 41 15.11 15.28 -0.25
N ALA A 42 14.26 16.24 -0.60
CA ALA A 42 14.16 16.84 -1.94
C ALA A 42 13.96 15.81 -3.08
N ILE A 43 13.43 14.62 -2.77
CA ILE A 43 13.11 13.60 -3.79
C ILE A 43 12.00 14.15 -4.67
N SER A 44 12.22 14.19 -5.99
CA SER A 44 11.16 14.52 -6.93
C SER A 44 10.03 13.51 -6.83
N LYS A 45 8.76 13.97 -6.93
CA LYS A 45 7.62 13.08 -7.02
C LYS A 45 7.72 12.09 -8.19
N ASP A 46 8.42 12.48 -9.27
CA ASP A 46 8.63 11.64 -10.44
C ASP A 46 9.67 10.53 -10.21
N ASN A 47 10.51 10.68 -9.17
CA ASN A 47 11.48 9.68 -8.74
C ASN A 47 10.98 8.86 -7.53
N PHE A 48 9.72 9.05 -7.13
CA PHE A 48 9.13 8.30 -6.03
C PHE A 48 8.13 7.26 -6.55
N LEU A 49 8.27 6.02 -6.05
CA LEU A 49 7.35 4.93 -6.32
C LEU A 49 6.83 4.32 -5.02
N VAL A 50 5.60 3.83 -5.04
CA VAL A 50 5.03 3.04 -3.94
C VAL A 50 4.60 1.67 -4.42
N ILE A 51 4.78 0.66 -3.56
CA ILE A 51 4.34 -0.72 -3.81
C ILE A 51 3.16 -1.04 -2.88
N GLY A 52 2.08 -1.55 -3.46
CA GLY A 52 0.92 -2.11 -2.76
C GLY A 52 0.45 -3.41 -3.38
N GLY A 53 -0.62 -3.98 -2.83
CA GLY A 53 -1.27 -5.18 -3.35
C GLY A 53 -1.06 -6.45 -2.51
N PRO A 54 -1.86 -7.50 -2.75
CA PRO A 54 -1.83 -8.75 -2.03
C PRO A 54 -0.61 -9.59 -2.43
N CYS A 55 0.44 -9.52 -1.60
CA CYS A 55 1.71 -10.19 -1.83
C CYS A 55 2.37 -10.53 -0.50
N HIS A 56 2.01 -11.69 0.07
CA HIS A 56 2.65 -12.22 1.26
C HIS A 56 3.98 -12.89 0.93
N ALA A 57 5.02 -12.56 1.68
CA ALA A 57 6.38 -13.10 1.46
C ALA A 57 6.42 -14.63 1.52
N GLU A 58 5.62 -15.21 2.40
CA GLU A 58 5.48 -16.65 2.59
C GLU A 58 4.90 -17.34 1.34
N GLU A 59 3.94 -16.71 0.67
CA GLU A 59 3.36 -17.22 -0.57
C GLU A 59 4.32 -17.05 -1.75
N VAL A 60 5.03 -15.93 -1.81
CA VAL A 60 6.07 -15.69 -2.83
C VAL A 60 7.20 -16.72 -2.69
N ALA A 61 7.63 -17.02 -1.45
CA ALA A 61 8.65 -18.05 -1.20
C ALA A 61 8.21 -19.46 -1.65
N LEU A 62 6.91 -19.73 -1.69
CA LEU A 62 6.31 -20.96 -2.19
C LEU A 62 5.92 -20.88 -3.69
N GLU A 63 6.39 -19.87 -4.40
CA GLU A 63 6.07 -19.59 -5.81
C GLU A 63 4.56 -19.54 -6.11
N ARG A 64 3.74 -19.12 -5.13
CA ARG A 64 2.31 -18.94 -5.32
C ARG A 64 2.03 -17.62 -6.02
N LEU A 65 1.00 -17.63 -6.86
CA LEU A 65 0.61 -16.46 -7.65
C LEU A 65 0.27 -15.28 -6.75
N SER A 66 1.05 -14.22 -6.89
CA SER A 66 0.95 -12.98 -6.11
C SER A 66 0.78 -11.75 -7.01
N TYR A 67 0.23 -10.69 -6.48
CA TYR A 67 -0.10 -9.49 -7.25
C TYR A 67 0.49 -8.25 -6.57
N LEU A 68 1.26 -7.49 -7.33
CA LEU A 68 1.77 -6.19 -6.92
C LEU A 68 1.13 -5.09 -7.77
N THR A 69 0.98 -3.93 -7.17
CA THR A 69 0.74 -2.68 -7.89
C THR A 69 1.85 -1.71 -7.53
N ILE A 70 2.56 -1.23 -8.53
CA ILE A 70 3.56 -0.17 -8.37
C ILE A 70 2.95 1.11 -8.89
N ALA A 71 3.07 2.20 -8.13
CA ALA A 71 2.57 3.51 -8.56
C ALA A 71 3.64 4.58 -8.51
N SER A 72 3.61 5.46 -9.51
CA SER A 72 4.43 6.66 -9.61
C SER A 72 3.70 7.73 -10.42
N SER A 73 3.98 9.00 -10.17
CA SER A 73 3.56 10.09 -11.05
C SER A 73 4.25 10.02 -12.43
N ASN A 74 5.45 9.44 -12.50
CA ASN A 74 6.14 9.11 -13.73
C ASN A 74 5.75 7.70 -14.20
N ILE A 75 4.72 7.61 -15.03
CA ILE A 75 4.17 6.32 -15.48
C ILE A 75 5.20 5.50 -16.30
N ASN A 76 6.05 6.16 -17.08
CA ASN A 76 7.09 5.47 -17.86
C ASN A 76 8.11 4.78 -16.93
N LEU A 77 8.56 5.48 -15.89
CA LEU A 77 9.42 4.89 -14.86
C LEU A 77 8.71 3.76 -14.13
N CYS A 78 7.43 3.96 -13.80
CA CYS A 78 6.59 2.96 -13.15
C CYS A 78 6.53 1.66 -13.96
N GLU A 79 6.27 1.75 -15.26
CA GLU A 79 6.23 0.60 -16.17
C GLU A 79 7.58 -0.12 -16.29
N GLN A 80 8.66 0.64 -16.47
CA GLN A 80 10.02 0.07 -16.53
C GLN A 80 10.39 -0.69 -15.26
N ILE A 81 10.04 -0.17 -14.10
CA ILE A 81 10.29 -0.83 -12.83
C ILE A 81 9.36 -2.03 -12.65
N SER A 82 8.07 -1.90 -13.01
CA SER A 82 7.09 -2.99 -12.93
C SER A 82 7.53 -4.23 -13.70
N GLU A 83 8.09 -4.05 -14.90
CA GLU A 83 8.61 -5.17 -15.70
C GLU A 83 9.74 -5.93 -14.99
N LYS A 84 10.57 -5.25 -14.20
CA LYS A 84 11.66 -5.88 -13.44
C LYS A 84 11.17 -6.74 -12.26
N PHE A 85 9.96 -6.50 -11.78
CA PHE A 85 9.35 -7.26 -10.69
C PHE A 85 8.49 -8.43 -11.18
N LYS A 86 8.13 -8.45 -12.46
CA LYS A 86 7.34 -9.56 -13.04
C LYS A 86 8.14 -10.84 -13.10
N CYS A 87 7.50 -11.93 -12.70
CA CYS A 87 8.02 -13.27 -12.90
C CYS A 87 6.86 -14.27 -13.04
N LYS A 88 7.16 -15.57 -13.13
CA LYS A 88 6.16 -16.63 -13.32
C LYS A 88 5.02 -16.61 -12.30
N TYR A 89 5.31 -16.17 -11.07
CA TYR A 89 4.35 -16.18 -9.94
C TYR A 89 4.10 -14.79 -9.34
N ILE A 90 4.63 -13.71 -9.93
CA ILE A 90 4.35 -12.33 -9.54
C ILE A 90 3.82 -11.55 -10.73
N ASN A 91 2.56 -11.16 -10.65
CA ASN A 91 1.95 -10.21 -11.57
C ASN A 91 2.09 -8.80 -11.04
N VAL A 92 2.44 -7.86 -11.91
CA VAL A 92 2.61 -6.45 -11.54
C VAL A 92 1.75 -5.57 -12.42
N SER A 93 1.00 -4.67 -11.79
CA SER A 93 0.24 -3.62 -12.45
C SER A 93 0.87 -2.25 -12.15
N SER A 94 0.87 -1.36 -13.13
CA SER A 94 1.29 0.03 -12.97
C SER A 94 0.10 0.94 -12.69
N SER A 95 0.33 2.01 -11.91
CA SER A 95 -0.68 3.02 -11.56
C SER A 95 -0.03 4.40 -11.40
N ASP A 96 -0.85 5.45 -11.56
CA ASP A 96 -0.47 6.83 -11.25
C ASP A 96 -0.97 7.29 -9.86
N ASP A 97 -1.74 6.44 -9.16
CA ASP A 97 -2.36 6.78 -7.87
C ASP A 97 -1.45 6.51 -6.66
N VAL A 98 -0.31 7.19 -6.60
CA VAL A 98 0.65 7.08 -5.49
C VAL A 98 -0.02 7.32 -4.13
N ILE A 99 -0.71 8.45 -4.00
CA ILE A 99 -1.37 8.88 -2.75
C ILE A 99 -2.44 7.86 -2.32
N GLY A 100 -3.23 7.37 -3.28
CA GLY A 100 -4.27 6.39 -2.99
C GLY A 100 -3.72 5.07 -2.49
N ILE A 101 -2.63 4.58 -3.06
CA ILE A 101 -2.00 3.31 -2.66
C ILE A 101 -1.30 3.44 -1.30
N GLU A 102 -0.63 4.56 -1.00
CA GLU A 102 -0.07 4.80 0.32
C GLU A 102 -1.16 4.81 1.40
N TYR A 103 -2.26 5.55 1.21
CA TYR A 103 -3.39 5.56 2.15
C TYR A 103 -4.08 4.19 2.25
N ALA A 104 -4.30 3.50 1.15
CA ALA A 104 -4.91 2.16 1.16
C ALA A 104 -4.07 1.17 1.97
N SER A 105 -2.75 1.18 1.78
CA SER A 105 -1.80 0.34 2.51
C SER A 105 -1.79 0.59 4.02
N MET A 106 -2.06 1.83 4.45
CA MET A 106 -2.24 2.18 5.84
C MET A 106 -3.62 1.72 6.37
N LEU A 107 -4.68 2.10 5.67
CA LEU A 107 -6.06 1.88 6.12
C LEU A 107 -6.43 0.40 6.18
N LYS A 108 -5.90 -0.43 5.26
CA LYS A 108 -6.16 -1.88 5.28
C LYS A 108 -5.81 -2.53 6.61
N ASN A 109 -4.73 -2.10 7.26
CA ASN A 109 -4.32 -2.67 8.54
C ASN A 109 -5.30 -2.30 9.66
N ILE A 110 -5.86 -1.08 9.64
CA ILE A 110 -6.89 -0.65 10.59
C ILE A 110 -8.16 -1.50 10.40
N PHE A 111 -8.59 -1.68 9.17
CA PHE A 111 -9.77 -2.48 8.86
C PHE A 111 -9.56 -3.98 9.13
N ALA A 112 -8.38 -4.51 8.82
CA ALA A 112 -8.04 -5.89 9.14
C ALA A 112 -8.04 -6.15 10.65
N LEU A 113 -7.56 -5.20 11.45
CA LEU A 113 -7.66 -5.29 12.91
C LEU A 113 -9.13 -5.33 13.37
N ALA A 114 -10.01 -4.52 12.78
CA ALA A 114 -11.44 -4.57 13.09
C ALA A 114 -12.08 -5.92 12.72
N VAL A 115 -11.69 -6.51 11.59
CA VAL A 115 -12.12 -7.88 11.19
C VAL A 115 -11.61 -8.91 12.20
N GLY A 116 -10.33 -8.85 12.58
CA GLY A 116 -9.76 -9.75 13.58
C GLY A 116 -10.44 -9.66 14.94
N ILE A 117 -10.73 -8.44 15.43
CA ILE A 117 -11.49 -8.22 16.68
C ILE A 117 -12.90 -8.83 16.57
N SER A 118 -13.60 -8.59 15.46
CA SER A 118 -14.96 -9.13 15.27
C SER A 118 -14.97 -10.66 15.24
N ASN A 119 -13.94 -11.26 14.63
CA ASN A 119 -13.76 -12.71 14.63
C ASN A 119 -13.52 -13.26 16.05
N GLY A 120 -12.63 -12.62 16.81
CA GLY A 120 -12.33 -12.99 18.19
C GLY A 120 -13.52 -12.85 19.15
N LEU A 121 -14.45 -11.96 18.85
CA LEU A 121 -15.72 -11.79 19.58
C LEU A 121 -16.82 -12.77 19.15
N GLY A 122 -16.54 -13.66 18.17
CA GLY A 122 -17.48 -14.67 17.70
C GLY A 122 -18.53 -14.16 16.70
N TYR A 123 -18.32 -13.00 16.09
CA TYR A 123 -19.16 -12.55 14.97
C TYR A 123 -18.95 -13.45 13.75
N GLY A 124 -20.04 -13.92 13.14
CA GLY A 124 -19.98 -14.82 11.99
C GLY A 124 -19.67 -14.15 10.66
N ASP A 125 -19.54 -14.98 9.60
CA ASP A 125 -19.12 -14.57 8.26
C ASP A 125 -20.02 -13.51 7.63
N ASN A 126 -21.33 -13.53 7.92
CA ASN A 126 -22.27 -12.51 7.43
C ASN A 126 -21.88 -11.12 7.93
N TYR A 127 -21.56 -10.99 9.21
CA TYR A 127 -21.12 -9.73 9.79
C TYR A 127 -19.77 -9.28 9.20
N GLN A 128 -18.81 -10.20 9.14
CA GLN A 128 -17.48 -9.92 8.60
C GLN A 128 -17.55 -9.44 7.14
N SER A 129 -18.39 -10.07 6.32
CA SER A 129 -18.61 -9.66 4.92
C SER A 129 -19.15 -8.23 4.81
N VAL A 130 -20.10 -7.86 5.67
CA VAL A 130 -20.64 -6.49 5.72
C VAL A 130 -19.58 -5.50 6.23
N LEU A 131 -18.81 -5.88 7.25
CA LEU A 131 -17.73 -5.06 7.80
C LEU A 131 -16.69 -4.73 6.71
N VAL A 132 -16.22 -5.72 5.96
CA VAL A 132 -15.27 -5.52 4.85
C VAL A 132 -15.88 -4.67 3.74
N SER A 133 -17.14 -4.92 3.37
CA SER A 133 -17.85 -4.11 2.38
C SER A 133 -17.97 -2.64 2.78
N ASN A 134 -18.18 -2.37 4.07
CA ASN A 134 -18.21 -1.00 4.58
C ASN A 134 -16.81 -0.39 4.66
N SER A 135 -15.81 -1.17 5.05
CA SER A 135 -14.41 -0.75 5.10
C SER A 135 -13.90 -0.26 3.75
N ILE A 136 -14.21 -0.97 2.65
CA ILE A 136 -13.79 -0.51 1.31
C ILE A 136 -14.51 0.78 0.89
N LYS A 137 -15.78 0.96 1.26
CA LYS A 137 -16.52 2.21 1.02
C LYS A 137 -15.91 3.36 1.81
N GLU A 138 -15.56 3.13 3.07
CA GLU A 138 -14.91 4.13 3.92
C GLU A 138 -13.53 4.50 3.41
N MET A 139 -12.71 3.52 3.04
CA MET A 139 -11.42 3.73 2.38
C MET A 139 -11.58 4.64 1.15
N LYS A 140 -12.54 4.34 0.27
CA LYS A 140 -12.83 5.17 -0.91
C LYS A 140 -13.17 6.61 -0.53
N ARG A 141 -14.04 6.80 0.46
CA ARG A 141 -14.45 8.13 0.92
C ARG A 141 -13.27 8.92 1.50
N PHE A 142 -12.47 8.27 2.34
CA PHE A 142 -11.30 8.87 2.96
C PHE A 142 -10.30 9.34 1.90
N ILE A 143 -9.89 8.45 1.00
CA ILE A 143 -8.89 8.77 -0.02
C ILE A 143 -9.42 9.84 -0.97
N SER A 144 -10.70 9.78 -1.36
CA SER A 144 -11.29 10.78 -2.27
C SER A 144 -11.38 12.18 -1.67
N LYS A 145 -11.41 12.31 -0.34
CA LYS A 145 -11.32 13.62 0.33
C LYS A 145 -9.91 14.19 0.34
N ARG A 146 -8.89 13.33 0.32
CA ARG A 146 -7.47 13.74 0.33
C ARG A 146 -6.94 13.95 -1.08
N HIS A 147 -7.35 13.11 -2.02
CA HIS A 147 -6.90 13.14 -3.41
C HIS A 147 -8.06 12.78 -4.36
N LYS A 148 -8.59 13.79 -5.06
CA LYS A 148 -9.79 13.68 -5.91
C LYS A 148 -9.41 13.20 -7.31
N ILE A 149 -9.33 11.89 -7.51
CA ILE A 149 -9.21 11.27 -8.83
C ILE A 149 -10.28 10.18 -9.01
N LYS A 150 -10.56 9.81 -10.25
CA LYS A 150 -11.41 8.65 -10.56
C LYS A 150 -10.62 7.38 -10.25
N ARG A 151 -11.04 6.63 -9.24
CA ARG A 151 -10.34 5.47 -8.72
C ARG A 151 -11.22 4.23 -8.77
N ASN A 152 -10.67 3.13 -9.32
CA ASN A 152 -11.32 1.83 -9.20
C ASN A 152 -10.88 1.16 -7.89
N ILE A 153 -11.70 1.30 -6.87
CA ILE A 153 -11.42 0.76 -5.53
C ILE A 153 -11.43 -0.78 -5.48
N ASN A 154 -11.95 -1.45 -6.52
CA ASN A 154 -11.97 -2.90 -6.60
C ASN A 154 -10.66 -3.52 -7.10
N ASN A 155 -9.68 -2.70 -7.51
CA ASN A 155 -8.37 -3.19 -7.93
C ASN A 155 -7.62 -3.89 -6.79
N SER A 156 -6.65 -4.72 -7.15
CA SER A 156 -5.87 -5.54 -6.22
C SER A 156 -5.17 -4.74 -5.13
N ALA A 157 -4.68 -3.53 -5.42
CA ALA A 157 -4.03 -2.66 -4.44
C ALA A 157 -4.97 -2.10 -3.35
N TYR A 158 -6.28 -2.16 -3.55
CA TYR A 158 -7.29 -1.68 -2.61
C TYR A 158 -8.07 -2.84 -2.01
N LEU A 159 -9.12 -3.31 -2.70
CA LEU A 159 -9.98 -4.40 -2.21
C LEU A 159 -9.20 -5.70 -2.05
N GLY A 160 -8.37 -6.08 -3.02
CA GLY A 160 -7.60 -7.33 -2.95
C GLY A 160 -6.66 -7.38 -1.75
N ASP A 161 -5.93 -6.28 -1.52
CA ASP A 161 -4.99 -6.17 -0.40
C ASP A 161 -5.71 -6.09 0.97
N LEU A 162 -6.90 -5.47 1.03
CA LEU A 162 -7.75 -5.49 2.21
C LEU A 162 -8.25 -6.90 2.53
N LEU A 163 -8.75 -7.62 1.52
CA LEU A 163 -9.28 -8.98 1.70
C LEU A 163 -8.20 -9.94 2.20
N VAL A 164 -7.04 -9.97 1.56
CA VAL A 164 -5.96 -10.86 1.98
C VAL A 164 -5.44 -10.50 3.38
N THR A 165 -5.40 -9.20 3.72
CA THR A 165 -4.95 -8.77 5.05
C THR A 165 -5.97 -9.11 6.14
N GLY A 166 -7.28 -9.09 5.83
CA GLY A 166 -8.34 -9.38 6.78
C GLY A 166 -8.60 -10.87 7.01
N TYR A 167 -8.39 -11.71 5.99
CA TYR A 167 -8.78 -13.13 6.04
C TYR A 167 -7.60 -14.12 6.01
N SER A 168 -6.39 -13.69 5.65
CA SER A 168 -5.25 -14.60 5.56
C SER A 168 -4.74 -15.02 6.93
N SER A 169 -4.43 -16.31 7.07
CA SER A 169 -3.75 -16.87 8.23
C SER A 169 -2.31 -16.33 8.39
N PHE A 170 -1.71 -15.78 7.33
CA PHE A 170 -0.41 -15.11 7.36
C PHE A 170 -0.49 -13.65 7.82
N SER A 171 -1.70 -13.10 7.95
CA SER A 171 -1.88 -11.75 8.49
C SER A 171 -1.49 -11.71 9.96
N ARG A 172 -0.78 -10.64 10.32
CA ARG A 172 -0.36 -10.38 11.72
C ARG A 172 -1.29 -9.40 12.45
N ASN A 173 -2.39 -9.03 11.80
CA ASN A 173 -3.40 -8.13 12.35
C ASN A 173 -4.48 -8.91 13.09
#